data_97ba20b16cd10250f3c6db6b8388c4a4
#
_entry.id   97ba20b16cd10250f3c6db6b8388c4a4
#
_cell.length_a   1.000
_cell.length_b   1.000
_cell.length_c   1.000
_cell.angle_alpha   90.00
_cell.angle_beta   90.00
_cell.angle_gamma   90.00
#
_symmetry.space_group_name_H-M   'P 1'
#
loop_
_entity.id
_entity.type
_entity.pdbx_description
1 polymer ?
#
loop_
_entity_poly.entity_id
_entity_poly.type
_entity_poly.pdbx_seq_one_letter_code
_entity_poly.pdbx_strand_id
1 'polypeptide(L)'
;MAASAATTQATLLLHKQLRDLMKNPVDGFSAGLVDDCNIFEWSVTIIGPPDTLYDGGYFNAIMSFPQNYPNSPPTVRFTSEMWHPNVYPDGRVCISILHAPGDDPNGYELASERWTPVHTVESIVLSIISMLSSPNDESPANVEAAKEWREKRDEFKKKVSRAVRRSQEML
;
A
#
# COMPACT_ATOMS: atom_id res chain seq x y z
N MET A 1 -25.16 0.42 -19.96
CA MET A 1 -25.13 -0.97 -19.43
C MET A 1 -25.33 -0.96 -17.92
N ALA A 2 -26.12 -1.89 -17.42
CA ALA A 2 -26.27 -2.05 -15.98
C ALA A 2 -25.00 -2.68 -15.40
N ALA A 3 -24.56 -2.18 -14.24
CA ALA A 3 -23.45 -2.79 -13.51
C ALA A 3 -23.88 -4.16 -12.98
N SER A 4 -22.93 -5.09 -12.85
CA SER A 4 -23.20 -6.36 -12.18
C SER A 4 -23.53 -6.12 -10.70
N ALA A 5 -24.18 -7.10 -10.06
CA ALA A 5 -24.46 -7.01 -8.62
C ALA A 5 -23.18 -6.83 -7.80
N ALA A 6 -22.10 -7.54 -8.18
CA ALA A 6 -20.81 -7.41 -7.51
C ALA A 6 -20.23 -6.00 -7.66
N THR A 7 -20.28 -5.41 -8.86
CA THR A 7 -19.80 -4.05 -9.10
C THR A 7 -20.62 -3.03 -8.30
N THR A 8 -21.94 -3.21 -8.22
CA THR A 8 -22.80 -2.33 -7.42
C THR A 8 -22.43 -2.41 -5.94
N GLN A 9 -22.23 -3.62 -5.42
CA GLN A 9 -21.82 -3.83 -4.03
C GLN A 9 -20.48 -3.17 -3.75
N ALA A 10 -19.50 -3.36 -4.63
CA ALA A 10 -18.18 -2.74 -4.51
C ALA A 10 -18.30 -1.22 -4.46
N THR A 11 -19.08 -0.63 -5.36
CA THR A 11 -19.30 0.81 -5.43
C THR A 11 -19.86 1.35 -4.11
N LEU A 12 -20.89 0.71 -3.57
CA LEU A 12 -21.52 1.13 -2.31
C LEU A 12 -20.54 1.02 -1.14
N LEU A 13 -19.79 -0.06 -1.08
CA LEU A 13 -18.82 -0.29 -0.01
C LEU A 13 -17.67 0.72 -0.07
N LEU A 14 -17.14 1.00 -1.26
CA LEU A 14 -16.05 1.96 -1.42
C LEU A 14 -16.50 3.37 -1.08
N HIS A 15 -17.70 3.78 -1.47
CA HIS A 15 -18.26 5.07 -1.08
C HIS A 15 -18.41 5.18 0.43
N LYS A 16 -18.86 4.11 1.09
CA LYS A 16 -18.99 4.08 2.54
C LYS A 16 -17.64 4.25 3.22
N GLN A 17 -16.63 3.50 2.77
CA GLN A 17 -15.29 3.59 3.36
C GLN A 17 -14.69 4.98 3.16
N LEU A 18 -14.89 5.59 1.99
CA LEU A 18 -14.40 6.95 1.75
C LEU A 18 -15.04 7.95 2.69
N ARG A 19 -16.37 7.89 2.86
CA ARG A 19 -17.09 8.77 3.78
C ARG A 19 -16.61 8.58 5.21
N ASP A 20 -16.41 7.34 5.64
CA ASP A 20 -15.96 7.04 6.99
C ASP A 20 -14.58 7.65 7.26
N LEU A 21 -13.66 7.56 6.30
CA LEU A 21 -12.32 8.15 6.42
C LEU A 21 -12.36 9.67 6.39
N MET A 22 -13.26 10.26 5.62
CA MET A 22 -13.44 11.72 5.58
C MET A 22 -13.97 12.27 6.89
N LYS A 23 -14.88 11.53 7.54
CA LYS A 23 -15.46 11.92 8.83
C LYS A 23 -14.51 11.67 9.99
N ASN A 24 -13.74 10.59 9.93
CA ASN A 24 -12.84 10.17 11.00
C ASN A 24 -11.45 9.94 10.41
N PRO A 25 -10.70 11.02 10.13
CA PRO A 25 -9.35 10.89 9.58
C PRO A 25 -8.46 10.04 10.49
N VAL A 26 -7.62 9.23 9.89
CA VAL A 26 -6.67 8.35 10.60
C VAL A 26 -5.29 8.96 10.52
N ASP A 27 -4.57 8.98 11.66
CA ASP A 27 -3.20 9.48 11.69
C ASP A 27 -2.29 8.64 10.80
N GLY A 28 -1.40 9.30 10.10
CA GLY A 28 -0.37 8.63 9.31
C GLY A 28 -0.65 8.57 7.81
N PHE A 29 -1.88 8.86 7.38
CA PHE A 29 -2.18 8.94 5.94
C PHE A 29 -3.41 9.79 5.66
N SER A 30 -3.54 10.20 4.41
CA SER A 30 -4.75 10.82 3.88
C SER A 30 -5.18 10.08 2.61
N ALA A 31 -6.47 10.09 2.32
CA ALA A 31 -7.03 9.41 1.16
C ALA A 31 -8.03 10.30 0.44
N GLY A 32 -8.09 10.15 -0.87
CA GLY A 32 -9.04 10.83 -1.74
C GLY A 32 -9.18 10.04 -3.02
N LEU A 33 -9.84 10.62 -4.02
CA LEU A 33 -10.00 10.00 -5.33
C LEU A 33 -9.03 10.63 -6.33
N VAL A 34 -8.52 9.80 -7.25
CA VAL A 34 -7.74 10.31 -8.39
C VAL A 34 -8.64 11.13 -9.30
N ASP A 35 -9.85 10.62 -9.56
CA ASP A 35 -10.89 11.25 -10.36
C ASP A 35 -12.21 11.12 -9.62
N ASP A 36 -12.91 12.22 -9.38
CA ASP A 36 -14.17 12.25 -8.63
C ASP A 36 -15.24 11.36 -9.23
N CYS A 37 -15.12 11.00 -10.51
CA CYS A 37 -16.07 10.12 -11.19
C CYS A 37 -15.73 8.64 -11.08
N ASN A 38 -14.60 8.29 -10.43
CA ASN A 38 -14.14 6.90 -10.35
C ASN A 38 -13.80 6.50 -8.91
N ILE A 39 -14.74 5.81 -8.28
CA ILE A 39 -14.55 5.32 -6.90
C ILE A 39 -13.56 4.15 -6.81
N PHE A 40 -13.16 3.54 -7.93
CA PHE A 40 -12.27 2.37 -7.94
C PHE A 40 -10.78 2.74 -7.97
N GLU A 41 -10.44 4.02 -8.08
CA GLU A 41 -9.06 4.48 -7.98
C GLU A 41 -8.94 5.56 -6.92
N TRP A 42 -8.14 5.27 -5.91
CA TRP A 42 -7.92 6.17 -4.79
C TRP A 42 -6.50 6.71 -4.79
N SER A 43 -6.37 7.98 -4.45
CA SER A 43 -5.08 8.62 -4.19
C SER A 43 -4.84 8.62 -2.69
N VAL A 44 -3.71 8.06 -2.27
CA VAL A 44 -3.35 7.97 -0.84
C VAL A 44 -1.98 8.61 -0.66
N THR A 45 -1.85 9.45 0.37
CA THR A 45 -0.57 9.99 0.79
C THR A 45 -0.20 9.39 2.14
N ILE A 46 0.90 8.65 2.18
CA ILE A 46 1.40 8.01 3.40
C ILE A 46 2.51 8.87 3.97
N ILE A 47 2.34 9.25 5.23
CA ILE A 47 3.35 10.01 5.98
C ILE A 47 4.34 9.01 6.55
N GLY A 48 5.63 9.20 6.27
CA GLY A 48 6.68 8.32 6.79
C GLY A 48 6.60 8.24 8.31
N PRO A 49 6.55 7.00 8.87
CA PRO A 49 6.35 6.85 10.32
C PRO A 49 7.49 7.48 11.13
N PRO A 50 7.19 8.10 12.28
CA PRO A 50 8.23 8.63 13.15
C PRO A 50 9.16 7.52 13.62
N ASP A 51 10.41 7.88 13.90
CA ASP A 51 11.45 6.95 14.38
C ASP A 51 11.80 5.83 13.37
N THR A 52 11.50 6.03 12.09
CA THR A 52 11.92 5.16 11.01
C THR A 52 12.79 5.95 10.03
N LEU A 53 13.44 5.23 9.12
CA LEU A 53 14.23 5.87 8.05
C LEU A 53 13.36 6.70 7.09
N TYR A 54 12.05 6.46 7.07
CA TYR A 54 11.09 7.14 6.20
C TYR A 54 10.48 8.39 6.85
N ASP A 55 10.81 8.66 8.09
CA ASP A 55 10.31 9.83 8.82
C ASP A 55 10.54 11.11 8.01
N GLY A 56 9.52 11.94 7.95
CA GLY A 56 9.56 13.19 7.18
C GLY A 56 9.14 13.04 5.72
N GLY A 57 8.93 11.82 5.24
CA GLY A 57 8.47 11.58 3.87
C GLY A 57 6.97 11.72 3.72
N TYR A 58 6.52 12.10 2.51
CA TYR A 58 5.10 12.20 2.12
C TYR A 58 4.95 11.43 0.82
N PHE A 59 4.70 10.13 0.93
CA PHE A 59 4.74 9.22 -0.21
C PHE A 59 3.36 9.06 -0.83
N ASN A 60 3.24 9.39 -2.10
CA ASN A 60 1.99 9.26 -2.84
C ASN A 60 1.86 7.86 -3.42
N ALA A 61 0.65 7.34 -3.37
CA ALA A 61 0.33 6.01 -3.89
C ALA A 61 -1.05 6.02 -4.53
N ILE A 62 -1.28 5.07 -5.42
CA ILE A 62 -2.59 4.83 -6.02
C ILE A 62 -3.04 3.43 -5.62
N MET A 63 -4.28 3.36 -5.10
CA MET A 63 -4.95 2.10 -4.81
C MET A 63 -6.00 1.87 -5.90
N SER A 64 -5.89 0.74 -6.60
CA SER A 64 -6.83 0.36 -7.65
C SER A 64 -7.62 -0.84 -7.19
N PHE A 65 -8.95 -0.72 -7.18
CA PHE A 65 -9.85 -1.75 -6.67
C PHE A 65 -10.46 -2.55 -7.81
N PRO A 66 -10.55 -3.88 -7.66
CA PRO A 66 -11.26 -4.70 -8.65
C PRO A 66 -12.77 -4.52 -8.52
N GLN A 67 -13.50 -4.79 -9.60
CA GLN A 67 -14.94 -4.62 -9.62
C GLN A 67 -15.68 -5.58 -8.68
N ASN A 68 -15.04 -6.69 -8.32
CA ASN A 68 -15.60 -7.64 -7.35
C ASN A 68 -15.13 -7.39 -5.91
N TYR A 69 -14.48 -6.23 -5.64
CA TYR A 69 -14.12 -5.87 -4.26
C TYR A 69 -15.35 -6.00 -3.36
N PRO A 70 -15.29 -6.55 -2.17
CA PRO A 70 -14.10 -6.91 -1.40
C PRO A 70 -13.66 -8.39 -1.56
N ASN A 71 -14.15 -9.12 -2.54
CA ASN A 71 -13.81 -10.53 -2.71
C ASN A 71 -12.36 -10.73 -3.20
N SER A 72 -11.86 -9.75 -3.96
CA SER A 72 -10.45 -9.72 -4.38
C SER A 72 -9.79 -8.44 -3.85
N PRO A 73 -8.47 -8.49 -3.58
CA PRO A 73 -7.77 -7.33 -3.03
C PRO A 73 -7.54 -6.24 -4.05
N PRO A 74 -7.34 -4.99 -3.58
CA PRO A 74 -6.83 -3.95 -4.46
C PRO A 74 -5.34 -4.14 -4.73
N THR A 75 -4.83 -3.41 -5.72
CA THR A 75 -3.39 -3.23 -5.90
C THR A 75 -3.01 -1.86 -5.36
N VAL A 76 -1.78 -1.76 -4.85
CA VAL A 76 -1.25 -0.49 -4.35
C VAL A 76 0.10 -0.25 -5.02
N ARG A 77 0.28 0.95 -5.56
CA ARG A 77 1.52 1.33 -6.22
C ARG A 77 1.93 2.73 -5.78
N PHE A 78 3.14 2.85 -5.24
CA PHE A 78 3.71 4.16 -4.96
C PHE A 78 4.03 4.87 -6.29
N THR A 79 3.61 6.12 -6.40
CA THR A 79 3.99 7.00 -7.50
C THR A 79 5.19 7.87 -7.11
N SER A 80 5.40 8.07 -5.81
CA SER A 80 6.64 8.64 -5.30
C SER A 80 7.77 7.63 -5.37
N GLU A 81 9.01 8.10 -5.51
CA GLU A 81 10.17 7.21 -5.39
C GLU A 81 10.15 6.54 -4.01
N MET A 82 10.33 5.22 -3.98
CA MET A 82 10.33 4.44 -2.75
C MET A 82 11.45 3.40 -2.82
N TRP A 83 12.20 3.27 -1.74
CA TRP A 83 13.25 2.25 -1.63
C TRP A 83 12.96 1.39 -0.41
N HIS A 84 12.53 0.15 -0.64
CA HIS A 84 12.09 -0.75 0.41
C HIS A 84 12.12 -2.19 -0.10
N PRO A 85 12.53 -3.17 0.72
CA PRO A 85 12.55 -4.58 0.28
C PRO A 85 11.22 -5.12 -0.23
N ASN A 86 10.09 -4.60 0.25
CA ASN A 86 8.76 -5.10 -0.11
C ASN A 86 8.02 -4.22 -1.11
N VAL A 87 8.73 -3.32 -1.77
CA VAL A 87 8.19 -2.49 -2.85
C VAL A 87 9.01 -2.73 -4.11
N TYR A 88 8.36 -3.17 -5.18
CA TYR A 88 9.02 -3.36 -6.47
C TYR A 88 9.61 -2.04 -6.98
N PRO A 89 10.64 -2.11 -7.84
CA PRO A 89 11.22 -0.88 -8.41
C PRO A 89 10.21 0.00 -9.15
N ASP A 90 9.12 -0.57 -9.66
CA ASP A 90 8.04 0.19 -10.32
C ASP A 90 7.04 0.80 -9.33
N GLY A 91 7.19 0.59 -8.03
CA GLY A 91 6.34 1.13 -6.98
C GLY A 91 5.27 0.19 -6.45
N ARG A 92 5.05 -0.97 -7.07
CA ARG A 92 4.04 -1.93 -6.58
C ARG A 92 4.41 -2.45 -5.21
N VAL A 93 3.43 -2.48 -4.32
CA VAL A 93 3.60 -2.96 -2.94
C VAL A 93 3.32 -4.46 -2.89
N CYS A 94 4.24 -5.20 -2.25
CA CYS A 94 4.10 -6.64 -2.07
C CYS A 94 4.03 -6.97 -0.58
N ILE A 95 2.81 -7.11 -0.07
CA ILE A 95 2.53 -7.55 1.30
C ILE A 95 1.45 -8.62 1.27
N SER A 96 1.46 -9.49 2.28
CA SER A 96 0.61 -10.70 2.28
C SER A 96 -0.88 -10.40 2.19
N ILE A 97 -1.37 -9.35 2.85
CA ILE A 97 -2.81 -9.03 2.80
C ILE A 97 -3.29 -8.61 1.41
N LEU A 98 -2.39 -8.25 0.50
CA LEU A 98 -2.73 -7.93 -0.88
C LEU A 98 -2.65 -9.16 -1.80
N HIS A 99 -2.30 -10.33 -1.26
CA HIS A 99 -2.25 -11.57 -2.02
C HIS A 99 -3.59 -12.28 -1.97
N ALA A 100 -4.16 -12.59 -3.14
CA ALA A 100 -5.41 -13.30 -3.22
C ALA A 100 -5.30 -14.69 -2.59
N PRO A 101 -6.39 -15.24 -2.04
CA PRO A 101 -6.39 -16.60 -1.52
C PRO A 101 -5.93 -17.59 -2.59
N GLY A 102 -5.00 -18.49 -2.23
CA GLY A 102 -4.47 -19.49 -3.14
C GLY A 102 -3.24 -19.08 -3.94
N ASP A 103 -2.79 -17.82 -3.83
CA ASP A 103 -1.64 -17.30 -4.58
C ASP A 103 -0.30 -17.55 -3.89
N ASP A 104 -0.22 -18.54 -3.01
CA ASP A 104 1.04 -18.90 -2.37
C ASP A 104 1.43 -20.35 -2.73
N PRO A 105 2.11 -20.53 -3.88
CA PRO A 105 2.49 -21.87 -4.32
C PRO A 105 3.53 -22.54 -3.42
N ASN A 106 4.23 -21.77 -2.60
CA ASN A 106 5.29 -22.29 -1.72
C ASN A 106 4.82 -22.50 -0.27
N GLY A 107 3.62 -22.09 0.08
CA GLY A 107 3.06 -22.28 1.41
C GLY A 107 3.71 -21.45 2.51
N TYR A 108 4.36 -20.33 2.18
CA TYR A 108 5.04 -19.47 3.16
C TYR A 108 4.08 -18.60 3.97
N GLU A 109 2.86 -18.39 3.47
CA GLU A 109 1.87 -17.55 4.13
C GLU A 109 0.72 -18.38 4.67
N LEU A 110 0.27 -18.07 5.88
CA LEU A 110 -0.95 -18.64 6.42
C LEU A 110 -2.15 -18.03 5.68
N ALA A 111 -3.25 -18.77 5.58
CA ALA A 111 -4.47 -18.26 4.96
C ALA A 111 -4.96 -16.98 5.62
N SER A 112 -4.78 -16.86 6.95
CA SER A 112 -5.17 -15.66 7.71
C SER A 112 -4.30 -14.45 7.43
N GLU A 113 -3.12 -14.62 6.82
CA GLU A 113 -2.21 -13.53 6.47
C GLU A 113 -2.53 -12.93 5.11
N ARG A 114 -3.31 -13.63 4.29
CA ARG A 114 -3.67 -13.20 2.94
C ARG A 114 -4.93 -12.35 2.96
N TRP A 115 -5.30 -11.87 1.77
CA TRP A 115 -6.52 -11.08 1.63
C TRP A 115 -7.76 -11.83 2.12
N THR A 116 -8.57 -11.14 2.89
CA THR A 116 -9.94 -11.54 3.23
C THR A 116 -10.86 -10.33 3.10
N PRO A 117 -12.16 -10.55 2.86
CA PRO A 117 -13.10 -9.43 2.70
C PRO A 117 -13.30 -8.54 3.94
N VAL A 118 -12.74 -8.91 5.08
CA VAL A 118 -12.82 -8.09 6.30
C VAL A 118 -11.84 -6.91 6.28
N HIS A 119 -10.85 -6.92 5.38
CA HIS A 119 -9.90 -5.81 5.28
C HIS A 119 -10.58 -4.57 4.68
N THR A 120 -10.18 -3.41 5.18
CA THR A 120 -10.66 -2.11 4.72
C THR A 120 -9.49 -1.32 4.14
N VAL A 121 -9.79 -0.18 3.52
CA VAL A 121 -8.73 0.75 3.08
C VAL A 121 -7.84 1.13 4.26
N GLU A 122 -8.44 1.43 5.41
CA GLU A 122 -7.68 1.74 6.63
C GLU A 122 -6.73 0.61 7.02
N SER A 123 -7.20 -0.62 7.10
CA SER A 123 -6.36 -1.74 7.50
C SER A 123 -5.24 -2.02 6.49
N ILE A 124 -5.51 -1.84 5.20
CA ILE A 124 -4.51 -1.98 4.17
C ILE A 124 -3.40 -0.94 4.33
N VAL A 125 -3.77 0.34 4.46
CA VAL A 125 -2.79 1.42 4.57
C VAL A 125 -1.99 1.30 5.85
N LEU A 126 -2.64 0.95 6.97
CA LEU A 126 -1.93 0.73 8.24
C LEU A 126 -0.94 -0.43 8.14
N SER A 127 -1.26 -1.47 7.37
CA SER A 127 -0.31 -2.57 7.13
C SER A 127 0.88 -2.11 6.30
N ILE A 128 0.68 -1.23 5.33
CA ILE A 128 1.78 -0.65 4.55
C ILE A 128 2.67 0.21 5.45
N ILE A 129 2.08 1.04 6.31
CA ILE A 129 2.82 1.86 7.27
C ILE A 129 3.65 0.97 8.19
N SER A 130 3.09 -0.12 8.68
CA SER A 130 3.80 -1.09 9.51
C SER A 130 4.99 -1.72 8.77
N MET A 131 4.80 -2.03 7.50
CA MET A 131 5.85 -2.57 6.63
C MET A 131 7.03 -1.60 6.51
N LEU A 132 6.79 -0.30 6.47
CA LEU A 132 7.86 0.70 6.40
C LEU A 132 8.73 0.64 7.66
N SER A 133 8.16 0.31 8.81
CA SER A 133 8.90 0.18 10.08
C SER A 133 9.61 -1.17 10.20
N SER A 134 9.09 -2.20 9.57
CA SER A 134 9.55 -3.58 9.74
C SER A 134 9.62 -4.30 8.40
N PRO A 135 10.68 -4.10 7.62
CA PRO A 135 10.83 -4.78 6.33
C PRO A 135 10.88 -6.29 6.48
N ASN A 136 10.24 -6.99 5.55
CA ASN A 136 10.36 -8.43 5.42
C ASN A 136 11.34 -8.72 4.27
N ASP A 137 12.58 -9.04 4.61
CA ASP A 137 13.64 -9.28 3.63
C ASP A 137 13.79 -10.76 3.25
N GLU A 138 12.96 -11.64 3.80
CA GLU A 138 13.00 -13.08 3.47
C GLU A 138 12.37 -13.38 2.12
N SER A 139 11.37 -12.59 1.72
CA SER A 139 10.70 -12.76 0.42
C SER A 139 10.57 -11.40 -0.26
N PRO A 140 11.68 -10.83 -0.74
CA PRO A 140 11.67 -9.45 -1.19
C PRO A 140 11.08 -9.27 -2.58
N ALA A 141 10.39 -8.13 -2.75
CA ALA A 141 9.98 -7.62 -4.06
C ALA A 141 11.13 -6.87 -4.73
N ASN A 142 11.96 -6.20 -3.94
CA ASN A 142 13.15 -5.50 -4.40
C ASN A 142 14.38 -6.18 -3.79
N VAL A 143 14.99 -7.05 -4.58
CA VAL A 143 16.12 -7.89 -4.13
C VAL A 143 17.33 -7.03 -3.76
N GLU A 144 17.60 -5.97 -4.52
CA GLU A 144 18.72 -5.07 -4.25
C GLU A 144 18.52 -4.32 -2.93
N ALA A 145 17.32 -3.82 -2.67
CA ALA A 145 16.99 -3.14 -1.42
C ALA A 145 17.12 -4.10 -0.23
N ALA A 146 16.66 -5.34 -0.40
CA ALA A 146 16.77 -6.35 0.66
C ALA A 146 18.25 -6.68 0.96
N LYS A 147 19.06 -6.79 -0.08
CA LYS A 147 20.50 -7.05 0.07
C LYS A 147 21.19 -5.89 0.81
N GLU A 148 20.89 -4.66 0.41
CA GLU A 148 21.44 -3.48 1.08
C GLU A 148 21.00 -3.41 2.53
N TRP A 149 19.74 -3.70 2.80
CA TRP A 149 19.21 -3.72 4.16
C TRP A 149 19.97 -4.67 5.06
N ARG A 150 20.33 -5.86 4.56
CA ARG A 150 21.06 -6.87 5.32
C ARG A 150 22.57 -6.62 5.39
N GLU A 151 23.18 -6.23 4.26
CA GLU A 151 24.64 -6.26 4.10
C GLU A 151 25.27 -4.88 3.91
N LYS A 152 24.49 -3.89 3.45
CA LYS A 152 25.01 -2.54 3.13
C LYS A 152 24.04 -1.48 3.65
N ARG A 153 23.82 -1.49 4.95
CA ARG A 153 22.82 -0.63 5.61
C ARG A 153 23.03 0.86 5.30
N ASP A 154 24.28 1.32 5.18
CA ASP A 154 24.56 2.71 4.87
C ASP A 154 24.11 3.09 3.47
N GLU A 155 24.29 2.21 2.49
CA GLU A 155 23.79 2.44 1.14
C GLU A 155 22.26 2.47 1.11
N PHE A 156 21.64 1.57 1.85
CA PHE A 156 20.18 1.55 2.00
C PHE A 156 19.68 2.89 2.57
N LYS A 157 20.30 3.36 3.64
CA LYS A 157 19.92 4.62 4.29
C LYS A 157 20.05 5.83 3.35
N LYS A 158 21.10 5.87 2.52
CA LYS A 158 21.28 6.94 1.54
C LYS A 158 20.15 7.00 0.53
N LYS A 159 19.72 5.83 0.03
CA LYS A 159 18.66 5.75 -0.96
C LYS A 159 17.30 6.09 -0.37
N VAL A 160 17.04 5.68 0.87
CA VAL A 160 15.81 6.06 1.58
C VAL A 160 15.80 7.57 1.84
N SER A 161 16.92 8.16 2.30
CA SER A 161 17.00 9.61 2.49
C SER A 161 16.69 10.38 1.22
N ARG A 162 17.18 9.90 0.09
CA ARG A 162 16.88 10.50 -1.21
C ARG A 162 15.39 10.42 -1.53
N ALA A 163 14.78 9.27 -1.28
CA ALA A 163 13.34 9.08 -1.51
C ALA A 163 12.53 10.03 -0.63
N VAL A 164 12.90 10.17 0.63
CA VAL A 164 12.25 11.10 1.57
C VAL A 164 12.34 12.53 1.05
N ARG A 165 13.52 12.99 0.66
CA ARG A 165 13.71 14.35 0.14
C ARG A 165 12.87 14.59 -1.12
N ARG A 166 12.86 13.62 -2.05
CA ARG A 166 12.08 13.74 -3.29
C ARG A 166 10.58 13.80 -3.01
N SER A 167 10.10 13.05 -2.03
CA SER A 167 8.69 13.12 -1.65
C SER A 167 8.30 14.51 -1.13
N GLN A 168 9.22 15.20 -0.47
CA GLN A 168 8.99 16.55 0.05
C GLN A 168 8.95 17.59 -1.07
N GLU A 169 9.66 17.38 -2.16
CA GLU A 169 9.67 18.29 -3.31
C GLU A 169 8.33 18.32 -4.05
N MET A 170 7.48 17.33 -3.82
CA MET A 170 6.16 17.20 -4.45
C MET A 170 5.03 17.86 -3.65
N LEU A 171 5.36 18.49 -2.55
CA LEU A 171 4.36 19.18 -1.70
C LEU A 171 3.98 20.54 -2.22
#